data_520991a27ba743117ae0537f4b4969a5
#
_entry.id   520991a27ba743117ae0537f4b4969a5
#
_cell.length_a   1.000
_cell.length_b   1.000
_cell.length_c   1.000
_cell.angle_alpha   90.00
_cell.angle_beta   90.00
_cell.angle_gamma   90.00
#
_symmetry.space_group_name_H-M   'P 1'
#
loop_
_entity.id
_entity.type
_entity.pdbx_description
1 polymer ?
#
loop_
_entity_poly.entity_id
_entity_poly.type
_entity_poly.pdbx_seq_one_letter_code
_entity_poly.pdbx_strand_id
1 'polypeptide(L)'
;GGSSGSGGAPPPTNPPVLKAEAFRFLNQASFGATESTASALIGLGDNTNSYSRWIDAEIAKPASLLNPAVEAAFPNPVPNGFNIASLNNVRVEKWFENVLRGNDQLRQRVAFALSQVLVVSQVGALQNLPFATADFQDVLARNAFGNYRDLLREVTLHPAMGVYLSMLGNQKAVAGTNLRPDENYARELMQLFSIGLVELNLDGTVKKDATGAPIPTYNQDIIEGFARVFTGWKWDCPSTVTTCTFANTRVQVAPASGYNQVKPMRLYAEQHETGTKRVLSYTGATLANATIPAGQSGDKDLADALDNIFNHPNVGPFVAKQLIQKLVTSNPSPAYV
;
A
#
# COMPACT_ATOMS: atom_id res chain seq x y z
N GLY A 1 -31.47 -53.81 -39.83
CA GLY A 1 -30.42 -52.87 -39.58
C GLY A 1 -30.60 -52.26 -38.21
N GLY A 2 -29.87 -52.76 -37.18
CA GLY A 2 -29.86 -52.17 -35.88
C GLY A 2 -28.70 -51.18 -35.74
N SER A 3 -28.99 -49.94 -35.51
CA SER A 3 -27.99 -48.90 -35.18
C SER A 3 -27.69 -49.00 -33.68
N SER A 4 -26.51 -49.54 -33.36
CA SER A 4 -25.96 -49.46 -31.98
C SER A 4 -25.41 -48.08 -31.75
N GLY A 5 -26.16 -47.24 -31.04
CA GLY A 5 -25.67 -45.98 -30.53
C GLY A 5 -24.61 -46.25 -29.43
N SER A 6 -23.35 -45.95 -29.71
CA SER A 6 -22.30 -45.89 -28.70
C SER A 6 -22.55 -44.70 -27.79
N GLY A 7 -23.20 -44.94 -26.65
CA GLY A 7 -23.27 -43.99 -25.57
C GLY A 7 -21.87 -43.83 -24.98
N GLY A 8 -21.17 -42.74 -25.40
CA GLY A 8 -19.94 -42.35 -24.73
C GLY A 8 -20.19 -42.12 -23.27
N ALA A 9 -19.34 -42.65 -22.40
CA ALA A 9 -19.43 -42.35 -20.96
C ALA A 9 -19.40 -40.81 -20.78
N PRO A 10 -20.22 -40.26 -19.87
CA PRO A 10 -20.15 -38.83 -19.57
C PRO A 10 -18.71 -38.47 -19.12
N PRO A 11 -18.20 -37.29 -19.51
CA PRO A 11 -16.85 -36.88 -19.09
C PRO A 11 -16.74 -36.98 -17.56
N PRO A 12 -15.60 -37.41 -17.03
CA PRO A 12 -15.41 -37.53 -15.59
C PRO A 12 -15.74 -36.19 -14.93
N THR A 13 -16.71 -36.18 -14.06
CA THR A 13 -17.01 -35.02 -13.24
C THR A 13 -15.91 -34.89 -12.18
N ASN A 14 -15.25 -33.72 -12.10
CA ASN A 14 -14.29 -33.46 -11.04
C ASN A 14 -15.01 -33.57 -9.68
N PRO A 15 -14.33 -34.09 -8.64
CA PRO A 15 -14.93 -34.23 -7.33
C PRO A 15 -15.22 -32.85 -6.71
N PRO A 16 -16.21 -32.74 -5.83
CA PRO A 16 -16.43 -31.50 -5.07
C PRO A 16 -15.26 -31.21 -4.14
N VAL A 17 -15.12 -29.94 -3.73
CA VAL A 17 -14.16 -29.54 -2.70
C VAL A 17 -14.49 -30.25 -1.40
N LEU A 18 -13.51 -30.86 -0.74
CA LEU A 18 -13.69 -31.48 0.57
C LEU A 18 -13.88 -30.40 1.64
N LYS A 19 -14.69 -30.69 2.65
CA LYS A 19 -14.97 -29.75 3.74
C LYS A 19 -13.68 -29.26 4.43
N ALA A 20 -12.74 -30.16 4.73
CA ALA A 20 -11.46 -29.82 5.35
C ALA A 20 -10.61 -28.87 4.46
N GLU A 21 -10.65 -29.06 3.14
CA GLU A 21 -9.96 -28.18 2.19
C GLU A 21 -10.62 -26.80 2.11
N ALA A 22 -11.95 -26.74 2.14
CA ALA A 22 -12.69 -25.48 2.18
C ALA A 22 -12.35 -24.67 3.44
N PHE A 23 -12.33 -25.31 4.61
CA PHE A 23 -11.91 -24.66 5.86
C PHE A 23 -10.46 -24.18 5.81
N ARG A 24 -9.53 -25.02 5.32
CA ARG A 24 -8.11 -24.63 5.18
C ARG A 24 -7.94 -23.39 4.29
N PHE A 25 -8.59 -23.38 3.12
CA PHE A 25 -8.54 -22.25 2.19
C PHE A 25 -9.11 -20.98 2.82
N LEU A 26 -10.33 -21.05 3.38
CA LEU A 26 -11.00 -19.89 3.97
C LEU A 26 -10.27 -19.32 5.19
N ASN A 27 -9.63 -20.16 6.00
CA ASN A 27 -8.80 -19.70 7.12
C ASN A 27 -7.56 -18.91 6.66
N GLN A 28 -7.07 -19.12 5.45
CA GLN A 28 -6.00 -18.33 4.86
C GLN A 28 -6.52 -17.08 4.13
N ALA A 29 -7.63 -17.23 3.39
CA ALA A 29 -8.18 -16.20 2.53
C ALA A 29 -9.10 -15.19 3.25
N SER A 30 -9.46 -15.47 4.52
CA SER A 30 -10.32 -14.62 5.35
C SER A 30 -9.79 -14.56 6.79
N PHE A 31 -10.57 -13.96 7.70
CA PHE A 31 -10.25 -13.94 9.15
C PHE A 31 -10.85 -15.13 9.91
N GLY A 32 -11.30 -16.16 9.22
CA GLY A 32 -11.80 -17.41 9.78
C GLY A 32 -12.94 -18.02 8.99
N ALA A 33 -12.93 -19.36 8.88
CA ALA A 33 -13.99 -20.11 8.23
C ALA A 33 -15.11 -20.45 9.22
N THR A 34 -16.34 -20.46 8.71
CA THR A 34 -17.52 -21.00 9.41
C THR A 34 -18.12 -22.15 8.59
N GLU A 35 -18.99 -22.95 9.20
CA GLU A 35 -19.73 -23.99 8.49
C GLU A 35 -20.51 -23.42 7.31
N SER A 36 -21.11 -22.26 7.47
CA SER A 36 -21.86 -21.57 6.41
C SER A 36 -20.96 -21.16 5.26
N THR A 37 -19.81 -20.52 5.52
CA THR A 37 -18.88 -20.06 4.48
C THR A 37 -18.21 -21.23 3.76
N ALA A 38 -17.87 -22.32 4.47
CA ALA A 38 -17.35 -23.53 3.87
C ALA A 38 -18.38 -24.22 2.96
N SER A 39 -19.64 -24.33 3.40
CA SER A 39 -20.73 -24.87 2.59
C SER A 39 -21.00 -24.02 1.34
N ALA A 40 -20.96 -22.69 1.47
CA ALA A 40 -21.12 -21.77 0.35
C ALA A 40 -20.00 -21.95 -0.68
N LEU A 41 -18.73 -22.06 -0.27
CA LEU A 41 -17.59 -22.33 -1.17
C LEU A 41 -17.76 -23.66 -1.91
N ILE A 42 -18.11 -24.75 -1.18
CA ILE A 42 -18.32 -26.07 -1.77
C ILE A 42 -19.45 -26.03 -2.82
N GLY A 43 -20.52 -25.28 -2.56
CA GLY A 43 -21.65 -25.12 -3.46
C GLY A 43 -21.37 -24.34 -4.74
N LEU A 44 -20.20 -23.69 -4.89
CA LEU A 44 -19.85 -22.93 -6.10
C LEU A 44 -19.45 -23.81 -7.30
N GLY A 45 -19.08 -25.07 -7.07
CA GLY A 45 -18.65 -25.95 -8.15
C GLY A 45 -17.88 -27.17 -7.67
N ASP A 46 -16.86 -27.56 -8.41
CA ASP A 46 -15.95 -28.65 -8.11
C ASP A 46 -14.59 -28.17 -7.61
N ASN A 47 -13.64 -29.08 -7.33
CA ASN A 47 -12.31 -28.76 -6.83
C ASN A 47 -11.41 -28.01 -7.80
N THR A 48 -11.82 -27.84 -9.08
CA THR A 48 -11.04 -27.09 -10.09
C THR A 48 -11.50 -25.65 -10.22
N ASN A 49 -12.73 -25.31 -9.86
CA ASN A 49 -13.32 -24.00 -10.13
C ASN A 49 -13.95 -23.30 -8.92
N SER A 50 -14.27 -23.98 -7.83
CA SER A 50 -14.89 -23.36 -6.65
C SER A 50 -14.03 -22.24 -6.05
N TYR A 51 -12.72 -22.44 -5.97
CA TYR A 51 -11.81 -21.44 -5.39
C TYR A 51 -11.72 -20.18 -6.25
N SER A 52 -11.56 -20.32 -7.56
CA SER A 52 -11.51 -19.16 -8.48
C SER A 52 -12.82 -18.38 -8.46
N ARG A 53 -13.96 -19.07 -8.51
CA ARG A 53 -15.29 -18.42 -8.43
C ARG A 53 -15.48 -17.67 -7.12
N TRP A 54 -15.00 -18.23 -6.01
CA TRP A 54 -15.06 -17.55 -4.72
C TRP A 54 -14.17 -16.30 -4.72
N ILE A 55 -12.93 -16.41 -5.22
CA ILE A 55 -11.99 -15.28 -5.32
C ILE A 55 -12.58 -14.17 -6.19
N ASP A 56 -13.11 -14.50 -7.37
CA ASP A 56 -13.71 -13.54 -8.29
C ASP A 56 -14.91 -12.81 -7.65
N ALA A 57 -15.76 -13.55 -6.92
CA ALA A 57 -16.86 -12.97 -6.20
C ALA A 57 -16.40 -12.05 -5.05
N GLU A 58 -15.33 -12.41 -4.33
CA GLU A 58 -14.75 -11.55 -3.29
C GLU A 58 -14.12 -10.28 -3.86
N ILE A 59 -13.41 -10.37 -4.98
CA ILE A 59 -12.80 -9.21 -5.67
C ILE A 59 -13.87 -8.19 -6.08
N ALA A 60 -15.03 -8.67 -6.53
CA ALA A 60 -16.14 -7.84 -7.00
C ALA A 60 -16.86 -7.07 -5.87
N LYS A 61 -16.66 -7.43 -4.61
CA LYS A 61 -17.33 -6.77 -3.49
C LYS A 61 -16.76 -5.37 -3.22
N PRO A 62 -17.60 -4.39 -2.84
CA PRO A 62 -17.12 -3.08 -2.43
C PRO A 62 -16.32 -3.18 -1.14
N ALA A 63 -15.37 -2.25 -0.96
CA ALA A 63 -14.56 -2.18 0.25
C ALA A 63 -15.37 -1.72 1.46
N SER A 64 -15.28 -2.42 2.58
CA SER A 64 -15.72 -1.97 3.89
C SER A 64 -14.69 -1.00 4.46
N LEU A 65 -15.07 0.28 4.62
CA LEU A 65 -14.18 1.37 4.99
C LEU A 65 -14.30 1.72 6.48
N LEU A 66 -13.23 2.31 7.02
CA LEU A 66 -13.12 2.74 8.43
C LEU A 66 -13.43 4.22 8.61
N ASN A 67 -12.90 5.08 7.73
CA ASN A 67 -12.98 6.52 7.89
C ASN A 67 -14.41 7.07 7.98
N PRO A 68 -15.41 6.56 7.22
CA PRO A 68 -16.80 7.00 7.38
C PRO A 68 -17.36 6.83 8.79
N ALA A 69 -16.96 5.77 9.51
CA ALA A 69 -17.37 5.58 10.91
C ALA A 69 -16.68 6.56 11.86
N VAL A 70 -15.40 6.85 11.61
CA VAL A 70 -14.63 7.83 12.39
C VAL A 70 -15.19 9.25 12.18
N GLU A 71 -15.56 9.61 10.94
CA GLU A 71 -16.24 10.88 10.63
C GLU A 71 -17.59 11.00 11.32
N ALA A 72 -18.42 9.95 11.26
CA ALA A 72 -19.72 9.94 11.89
C ALA A 72 -19.66 10.04 13.43
N ALA A 73 -18.57 9.57 14.02
CA ALA A 73 -18.35 9.67 15.47
C ALA A 73 -17.77 11.03 15.92
N PHE A 74 -17.37 11.89 14.99
CA PHE A 74 -16.89 13.23 15.33
C PHE A 74 -18.07 14.10 15.79
N PRO A 75 -18.01 14.68 17.02
CA PRO A 75 -19.15 15.37 17.57
C PRO A 75 -19.42 16.72 16.88
N ASN A 76 -20.68 17.04 16.71
CA ASN A 76 -21.13 18.35 16.23
C ASN A 76 -22.37 18.81 17.02
N PRO A 77 -22.29 19.87 17.88
CA PRO A 77 -21.10 20.71 18.12
C PRO A 77 -19.98 19.99 18.86
N VAL A 78 -18.74 20.45 18.67
CA VAL A 78 -17.55 19.87 19.34
C VAL A 78 -17.55 20.30 20.81
N PRO A 79 -17.57 19.38 21.79
CA PRO A 79 -17.50 19.71 23.20
C PRO A 79 -16.16 20.36 23.57
N ASN A 80 -16.19 21.27 24.55
CA ASN A 80 -14.95 21.82 25.09
C ASN A 80 -14.09 20.70 25.71
N GLY A 81 -12.80 20.68 25.38
CA GLY A 81 -11.88 19.65 25.85
C GLY A 81 -12.01 18.29 25.14
N PHE A 82 -12.72 18.22 24.02
CA PHE A 82 -12.83 16.98 23.25
C PHE A 82 -11.44 16.45 22.85
N ASN A 83 -11.18 15.20 23.23
CA ASN A 83 -9.94 14.52 22.87
C ASN A 83 -10.10 13.80 21.53
N ILE A 84 -9.59 14.39 20.45
CA ILE A 84 -9.69 13.80 19.10
C ILE A 84 -9.03 12.42 19.00
N ALA A 85 -8.01 12.14 19.81
CA ALA A 85 -7.34 10.84 19.83
C ALA A 85 -8.28 9.69 20.24
N SER A 86 -9.40 9.98 20.95
CA SER A 86 -10.41 8.96 21.30
C SER A 86 -11.06 8.31 20.06
N LEU A 87 -11.09 9.01 18.93
CA LEU A 87 -11.62 8.48 17.67
C LEU A 87 -10.80 7.30 17.11
N ASN A 88 -9.56 7.12 17.56
CA ASN A 88 -8.81 5.91 17.22
C ASN A 88 -9.46 4.64 17.76
N ASN A 89 -10.20 4.72 18.88
CA ASN A 89 -10.97 3.57 19.38
C ASN A 89 -12.10 3.21 18.40
N VAL A 90 -12.81 4.20 17.88
CA VAL A 90 -13.86 3.98 16.85
C VAL A 90 -13.27 3.29 15.62
N ARG A 91 -12.10 3.73 15.16
CA ARG A 91 -11.40 3.10 14.05
C ARG A 91 -11.07 1.62 14.33
N VAL A 92 -10.55 1.33 15.53
CA VAL A 92 -10.20 -0.05 15.93
C VAL A 92 -11.46 -0.91 16.06
N GLU A 93 -12.52 -0.41 16.69
CA GLU A 93 -13.81 -1.10 16.80
C GLU A 93 -14.38 -1.41 15.41
N LYS A 94 -14.38 -0.44 14.51
CA LYS A 94 -14.85 -0.63 13.13
C LYS A 94 -14.00 -1.62 12.35
N TRP A 95 -12.68 -1.64 12.56
CA TRP A 95 -11.80 -2.64 11.97
C TRP A 95 -12.18 -4.06 12.44
N PHE A 96 -12.39 -4.27 13.73
CA PHE A 96 -12.87 -5.56 14.26
C PHE A 96 -14.24 -5.94 13.72
N GLU A 97 -15.16 -4.98 13.59
CA GLU A 97 -16.46 -5.22 12.96
C GLU A 97 -16.29 -5.71 11.52
N ASN A 98 -15.46 -5.04 10.71
CA ASN A 98 -15.21 -5.41 9.33
C ASN A 98 -14.58 -6.82 9.21
N VAL A 99 -13.58 -7.15 10.02
CA VAL A 99 -12.92 -8.46 9.95
C VAL A 99 -13.78 -9.60 10.47
N LEU A 100 -14.69 -9.34 11.43
CA LEU A 100 -15.57 -10.36 12.00
C LEU A 100 -16.87 -10.54 11.21
N ARG A 101 -17.39 -9.48 10.58
CA ARG A 101 -18.75 -9.44 10.01
C ARG A 101 -18.82 -8.83 8.62
N GLY A 102 -17.75 -8.21 8.12
CA GLY A 102 -17.71 -7.61 6.80
C GLY A 102 -17.91 -8.63 5.69
N ASN A 103 -18.51 -8.20 4.58
CA ASN A 103 -18.78 -9.07 3.45
C ASN A 103 -17.57 -9.27 2.53
N ASP A 104 -16.56 -8.40 2.58
CA ASP A 104 -15.37 -8.35 1.72
C ASP A 104 -14.14 -8.95 2.41
N GLN A 105 -14.28 -10.19 2.91
CA GLN A 105 -13.30 -10.84 3.77
C GLN A 105 -11.92 -10.98 3.13
N LEU A 106 -11.82 -11.37 1.86
CA LEU A 106 -10.54 -11.48 1.15
C LEU A 106 -9.87 -10.11 1.03
N ARG A 107 -10.64 -9.06 0.71
CA ARG A 107 -10.13 -7.68 0.62
C ARG A 107 -9.55 -7.21 1.96
N GLN A 108 -10.27 -7.40 3.04
CA GLN A 108 -9.80 -7.03 4.38
C GLN A 108 -8.54 -7.84 4.77
N ARG A 109 -8.48 -9.12 4.40
CA ARG A 109 -7.30 -9.97 4.64
C ARG A 109 -6.08 -9.48 3.87
N VAL A 110 -6.23 -9.10 2.60
CA VAL A 110 -5.16 -8.53 1.77
C VAL A 110 -4.75 -7.15 2.28
N ALA A 111 -5.70 -6.28 2.62
CA ALA A 111 -5.44 -4.96 3.21
C ALA A 111 -4.63 -5.08 4.52
N PHE A 112 -4.97 -6.06 5.37
CA PHE A 112 -4.19 -6.35 6.58
C PHE A 112 -2.77 -6.81 6.26
N ALA A 113 -2.58 -7.67 5.24
CA ALA A 113 -1.24 -8.05 4.80
C ALA A 113 -0.43 -6.85 4.29
N LEU A 114 -1.05 -5.99 3.47
CA LEU A 114 -0.43 -4.75 2.99
C LEU A 114 -0.06 -3.79 4.12
N SER A 115 -0.88 -3.69 5.18
CA SER A 115 -0.59 -2.84 6.35
C SER A 115 0.63 -3.28 7.15
N GLN A 116 1.04 -4.53 7.01
CA GLN A 116 2.27 -5.06 7.62
C GLN A 116 3.53 -4.84 6.76
N VAL A 117 3.36 -4.37 5.52
CA VAL A 117 4.42 -3.97 4.61
C VAL A 117 4.51 -2.45 4.56
N LEU A 118 3.41 -1.78 4.26
CA LEU A 118 3.28 -0.32 4.16
C LEU A 118 2.85 0.24 5.53
N VAL A 119 3.79 0.25 6.46
CA VAL A 119 3.52 0.46 7.90
C VAL A 119 3.36 1.93 8.24
N VAL A 120 2.32 2.25 9.01
CA VAL A 120 2.21 3.47 9.83
C VAL A 120 1.79 3.10 11.25
N SER A 121 2.15 3.92 12.24
CA SER A 121 1.75 3.73 13.64
C SER A 121 0.91 4.89 14.13
N GLN A 122 -0.20 4.59 14.80
CA GLN A 122 -1.00 5.62 15.47
C GLN A 122 -0.31 6.20 16.72
N VAL A 123 0.74 5.54 17.23
CA VAL A 123 1.50 6.04 18.39
C VAL A 123 2.42 7.17 17.95
N GLY A 124 2.49 8.24 18.75
CA GLY A 124 3.32 9.40 18.42
C GLY A 124 2.61 10.42 17.54
N ALA A 125 3.22 10.82 16.43
CA ALA A 125 2.75 11.94 15.60
C ALA A 125 1.34 11.74 15.01
N LEU A 126 0.92 10.51 14.75
CA LEU A 126 -0.40 10.19 14.19
C LEU A 126 -1.51 10.06 15.25
N GLN A 127 -1.20 10.10 16.54
CA GLN A 127 -2.20 9.92 17.61
C GLN A 127 -3.38 10.90 17.49
N ASN A 128 -3.11 12.14 17.11
CA ASN A 128 -4.11 13.21 16.97
C ASN A 128 -4.62 13.36 15.51
N LEU A 129 -4.36 12.39 14.65
CA LEU A 129 -4.78 12.35 13.25
C LEU A 129 -5.60 11.09 12.93
N PRO A 130 -6.71 10.84 13.64
CA PRO A 130 -7.49 9.61 13.52
C PRO A 130 -8.10 9.41 12.12
N PHE A 131 -8.51 10.49 11.45
CA PHE A 131 -9.03 10.42 10.08
C PHE A 131 -7.95 10.00 9.08
N ALA A 132 -6.73 10.59 9.19
CA ALA A 132 -5.61 10.19 8.35
C ALA A 132 -5.24 8.72 8.56
N THR A 133 -5.25 8.25 9.81
CA THR A 133 -4.94 6.86 10.13
C THR A 133 -6.01 5.90 9.61
N ALA A 134 -7.28 6.28 9.70
CA ALA A 134 -8.40 5.48 9.18
C ALA A 134 -8.37 5.43 7.65
N ASP A 135 -8.24 6.59 6.98
CA ASP A 135 -8.21 6.65 5.52
C ASP A 135 -6.97 5.97 4.93
N PHE A 136 -5.83 5.99 5.62
CA PHE A 136 -4.67 5.23 5.20
C PHE A 136 -4.98 3.72 5.10
N GLN A 137 -5.67 3.16 6.10
CA GLN A 137 -6.12 1.76 6.04
C GLN A 137 -7.16 1.54 4.93
N ASP A 138 -8.02 2.53 4.69
CA ASP A 138 -9.01 2.50 3.61
C ASP A 138 -8.34 2.55 2.22
N VAL A 139 -7.23 3.29 2.06
CA VAL A 139 -6.39 3.24 0.83
C VAL A 139 -5.90 1.82 0.57
N LEU A 140 -5.40 1.12 1.58
CA LEU A 140 -4.95 -0.27 1.43
C LEU A 140 -6.11 -1.20 1.05
N ALA A 141 -7.30 -1.01 1.64
CA ALA A 141 -8.49 -1.80 1.33
C ALA A 141 -9.00 -1.52 -0.09
N ARG A 142 -9.03 -0.27 -0.53
CA ARG A 142 -9.43 0.09 -1.90
C ARG A 142 -8.49 -0.49 -2.95
N ASN A 143 -7.18 -0.51 -2.67
CA ASN A 143 -6.13 -0.97 -3.57
C ASN A 143 -5.73 -2.46 -3.38
N ALA A 144 -6.45 -3.22 -2.56
CA ALA A 144 -6.09 -4.60 -2.21
C ALA A 144 -5.89 -5.52 -3.43
N PHE A 145 -6.62 -5.27 -4.52
CA PHE A 145 -6.54 -6.01 -5.78
C PHE A 145 -6.14 -5.12 -6.97
N GLY A 146 -5.60 -3.92 -6.67
CA GLY A 146 -5.17 -2.95 -7.65
C GLY A 146 -3.73 -3.13 -8.13
N ASN A 147 -3.25 -2.14 -8.87
CA ASN A 147 -1.88 -2.09 -9.32
C ASN A 147 -0.96 -1.54 -8.20
N TYR A 148 0.15 -2.24 -7.95
CA TYR A 148 1.07 -1.86 -6.86
C TYR A 148 1.74 -0.50 -7.09
N ARG A 149 1.99 -0.12 -8.35
CA ARG A 149 2.51 1.21 -8.71
C ARG A 149 1.56 2.33 -8.29
N ASP A 150 0.26 2.12 -8.50
CA ASP A 150 -0.77 3.08 -8.11
C ASP A 150 -0.90 3.16 -6.59
N LEU A 151 -0.86 2.00 -5.91
CA LEU A 151 -0.82 1.94 -4.46
C LEU A 151 0.39 2.69 -3.89
N LEU A 152 1.59 2.49 -4.45
CA LEU A 152 2.79 3.22 -4.01
C LEU A 152 2.60 4.75 -4.15
N ARG A 153 1.94 5.21 -5.23
CA ARG A 153 1.66 6.64 -5.41
C ARG A 153 0.69 7.16 -4.35
N GLU A 154 -0.42 6.45 -4.12
CA GLU A 154 -1.40 6.85 -3.11
C GLU A 154 -0.77 6.87 -1.70
N VAL A 155 0.01 5.85 -1.35
CA VAL A 155 0.73 5.77 -0.07
C VAL A 155 1.76 6.90 0.06
N THR A 156 2.53 7.18 -0.99
CA THR A 156 3.53 8.27 -1.00
C THR A 156 2.89 9.62 -0.70
N LEU A 157 1.76 9.90 -1.32
CA LEU A 157 1.07 11.18 -1.16
C LEU A 157 0.11 11.22 0.03
N HIS A 158 -0.06 10.12 0.74
CA HIS A 158 -0.98 10.07 1.87
C HIS A 158 -0.42 10.81 3.09
N PRO A 159 -1.18 11.75 3.70
CA PRO A 159 -0.69 12.54 4.84
C PRO A 159 -0.23 11.70 6.04
N ALA A 160 -0.88 10.56 6.32
CA ALA A 160 -0.45 9.68 7.41
C ALA A 160 0.98 9.17 7.18
N MET A 161 1.30 8.72 5.97
CA MET A 161 2.64 8.30 5.59
C MET A 161 3.62 9.48 5.61
N GLY A 162 3.20 10.62 5.07
CA GLY A 162 3.99 11.85 5.06
C GLY A 162 4.39 12.31 6.47
N VAL A 163 3.48 12.22 7.44
CA VAL A 163 3.77 12.51 8.87
C VAL A 163 4.64 11.43 9.49
N TYR A 164 4.34 10.16 9.24
CA TYR A 164 5.02 9.04 9.88
C TYR A 164 6.50 8.93 9.48
N LEU A 165 6.82 9.16 8.20
CA LEU A 165 8.18 9.06 7.66
C LEU A 165 8.78 10.41 7.24
N SER A 166 8.30 11.52 7.81
CA SER A 166 8.88 12.88 7.68
C SER A 166 8.90 13.43 6.25
N MET A 167 8.13 12.88 5.31
CA MET A 167 8.01 13.44 3.97
C MET A 167 7.17 14.73 3.97
N LEU A 168 6.13 14.79 4.82
CA LEU A 168 5.25 15.96 4.92
C LEU A 168 6.02 17.17 5.45
N GLY A 169 6.14 18.19 4.62
CA GLY A 169 6.88 19.40 4.98
C GLY A 169 8.38 19.32 4.72
N ASN A 170 8.87 18.25 4.08
CA ASN A 170 10.25 18.16 3.61
C ASN A 170 10.55 19.26 2.57
N GLN A 171 11.71 19.92 2.69
CA GLN A 171 12.08 21.09 1.91
C GLN A 171 13.37 20.87 1.14
N LYS A 172 13.51 21.58 0.02
CA LYS A 172 14.78 21.67 -0.70
C LYS A 172 15.88 22.24 0.20
N ALA A 173 17.14 21.95 -0.14
CA ALA A 173 18.28 22.53 0.53
C ALA A 173 18.31 24.07 0.40
N VAL A 174 18.76 24.73 1.45
CA VAL A 174 18.97 26.19 1.44
C VAL A 174 20.45 26.47 1.58
N ALA A 175 21.01 27.15 0.57
CA ALA A 175 22.42 27.52 0.56
C ALA A 175 22.81 28.36 1.80
N GLY A 176 23.94 28.05 2.39
CA GLY A 176 24.43 28.76 3.60
C GLY A 176 23.77 28.31 4.89
N THR A 177 22.90 27.28 4.87
CA THR A 177 22.27 26.70 6.05
C THR A 177 22.55 25.19 6.14
N ASN A 178 22.18 24.59 7.28
CA ASN A 178 22.25 23.12 7.46
C ASN A 178 20.99 22.40 6.96
N LEU A 179 20.03 23.12 6.36
CA LEU A 179 18.81 22.50 5.86
C LEU A 179 19.14 21.60 4.66
N ARG A 180 18.76 20.35 4.77
CA ARG A 180 18.89 19.32 3.72
C ARG A 180 17.56 18.58 3.59
N PRO A 181 17.25 18.02 2.40
CA PRO A 181 16.11 17.11 2.24
C PRO A 181 16.17 15.96 3.23
N ASP A 182 15.05 15.65 3.87
CA ASP A 182 14.93 14.49 4.75
C ASP A 182 14.95 13.20 3.91
N GLU A 183 15.77 12.24 4.31
CA GLU A 183 15.99 10.97 3.59
C GLU A 183 15.09 9.83 4.07
N ASN A 184 14.38 10.00 5.17
CA ASN A 184 13.71 8.90 5.84
C ASN A 184 12.71 8.20 4.91
N TYR A 185 11.80 8.95 4.30
CA TYR A 185 10.82 8.36 3.37
C TYR A 185 11.49 7.71 2.15
N ALA A 186 12.52 8.35 1.58
CA ALA A 186 13.26 7.80 0.44
C ALA A 186 13.88 6.43 0.77
N ARG A 187 14.48 6.32 1.94
CA ARG A 187 15.09 5.09 2.44
C ARG A 187 14.05 3.99 2.64
N GLU A 188 12.98 4.29 3.33
CA GLU A 188 11.94 3.30 3.64
C GLU A 188 11.15 2.86 2.40
N LEU A 189 10.89 3.76 1.47
CA LEU A 189 10.26 3.42 0.18
C LEU A 189 11.07 2.37 -0.58
N MET A 190 12.39 2.50 -0.64
CA MET A 190 13.27 1.54 -1.30
C MET A 190 13.46 0.29 -0.46
N GLN A 191 13.78 0.44 0.83
CA GLN A 191 14.20 -0.66 1.71
C GLN A 191 13.04 -1.57 2.11
N LEU A 192 11.91 -1.00 2.57
CA LEU A 192 10.81 -1.77 3.14
C LEU A 192 9.65 -1.97 2.18
N PHE A 193 9.40 -1.00 1.30
CA PHE A 193 8.15 -0.98 0.52
C PHE A 193 8.33 -1.50 -0.91
N SER A 194 9.56 -1.61 -1.46
CA SER A 194 9.69 -1.92 -2.88
C SER A 194 10.80 -2.89 -3.29
N ILE A 195 12.06 -2.61 -3.00
CA ILE A 195 13.18 -3.36 -3.60
C ILE A 195 14.12 -4.05 -2.60
N GLY A 196 14.10 -3.66 -1.33
CA GLY A 196 15.00 -4.19 -0.31
C GLY A 196 16.45 -3.70 -0.47
N LEU A 197 17.33 -4.20 0.42
CA LEU A 197 18.73 -3.76 0.51
C LEU A 197 19.67 -4.44 -0.49
N VAL A 198 19.29 -5.63 -1.01
CA VAL A 198 20.16 -6.45 -1.86
C VAL A 198 19.41 -6.93 -3.10
N GLU A 199 20.13 -7.10 -4.20
CA GLU A 199 19.53 -7.63 -5.44
C GLU A 199 19.06 -9.07 -5.26
N LEU A 200 17.92 -9.37 -5.88
CA LEU A 200 17.28 -10.68 -5.84
C LEU A 200 17.19 -11.30 -7.23
N ASN A 201 17.25 -12.63 -7.26
CA ASN A 201 16.75 -13.43 -8.37
C ASN A 201 15.21 -13.47 -8.34
N LEU A 202 14.59 -13.93 -9.42
CA LEU A 202 13.13 -14.03 -9.54
C LEU A 202 12.49 -14.94 -8.46
N ASP A 203 13.26 -15.91 -7.96
CA ASP A 203 12.85 -16.83 -6.88
C ASP A 203 13.07 -16.25 -5.47
N GLY A 204 13.40 -14.97 -5.35
CA GLY A 204 13.65 -14.29 -4.08
C GLY A 204 14.97 -14.66 -3.40
N THR A 205 15.86 -15.41 -4.04
CA THR A 205 17.22 -15.66 -3.53
C THR A 205 18.13 -14.46 -3.78
N VAL A 206 19.10 -14.24 -2.89
CA VAL A 206 20.01 -13.09 -2.96
C VAL A 206 21.03 -13.29 -4.09
N LYS A 207 21.15 -12.29 -4.96
CA LYS A 207 22.24 -12.22 -5.93
C LYS A 207 23.57 -11.88 -5.26
N LYS A 208 24.64 -12.50 -5.74
CA LYS A 208 25.99 -12.32 -5.24
C LYS A 208 26.93 -11.86 -6.35
N ASP A 209 27.90 -11.07 -6.00
CA ASP A 209 29.00 -10.69 -6.88
C ASP A 209 30.03 -11.81 -7.07
N ALA A 210 31.09 -11.54 -7.81
CA ALA A 210 32.17 -12.51 -8.08
C ALA A 210 32.94 -12.96 -6.83
N THR A 211 32.84 -12.22 -5.72
CA THR A 211 33.47 -12.57 -4.43
C THR A 211 32.52 -13.35 -3.51
N GLY A 212 31.25 -13.52 -3.91
CA GLY A 212 30.20 -14.16 -3.12
C GLY A 212 29.47 -13.22 -2.16
N ALA A 213 29.72 -11.91 -2.20
CA ALA A 213 29.02 -10.93 -1.37
C ALA A 213 27.68 -10.53 -1.99
N PRO A 214 26.63 -10.24 -1.17
CA PRO A 214 25.39 -9.68 -1.67
C PRO A 214 25.58 -8.38 -2.44
N ILE A 215 24.92 -8.22 -3.56
CA ILE A 215 24.95 -6.99 -4.37
C ILE A 215 23.93 -6.00 -3.78
N PRO A 216 24.35 -4.78 -3.34
CA PRO A 216 23.41 -3.79 -2.83
C PRO A 216 22.55 -3.22 -3.96
N THR A 217 21.26 -2.96 -3.66
CA THR A 217 20.31 -2.37 -4.61
C THR A 217 20.55 -0.89 -4.86
N TYR A 218 21.05 -0.16 -3.88
CA TYR A 218 21.29 1.29 -3.95
C TYR A 218 22.40 1.71 -2.98
N ASN A 219 22.87 2.92 -3.15
CA ASN A 219 23.86 3.58 -2.30
C ASN A 219 23.32 4.93 -1.76
N GLN A 220 24.14 5.66 -1.01
CA GLN A 220 23.76 6.94 -0.42
C GLN A 220 23.37 8.00 -1.45
N ASP A 221 24.07 8.09 -2.60
CA ASP A 221 23.75 9.07 -3.66
C ASP A 221 22.33 8.88 -4.21
N ILE A 222 21.87 7.64 -4.30
CA ILE A 222 20.51 7.29 -4.73
C ILE A 222 19.49 7.73 -3.68
N ILE A 223 19.76 7.48 -2.40
CA ILE A 223 18.88 7.92 -1.30
C ILE A 223 18.73 9.44 -1.34
N GLU A 224 19.82 10.20 -1.47
CA GLU A 224 19.79 11.66 -1.57
C GLU A 224 19.04 12.13 -2.82
N GLY A 225 19.19 11.44 -3.94
CA GLY A 225 18.45 11.72 -5.16
C GLY A 225 16.94 11.59 -4.98
N PHE A 226 16.48 10.49 -4.39
CA PHE A 226 15.07 10.29 -4.06
C PHE A 226 14.56 11.27 -2.99
N ALA A 227 15.36 11.59 -1.97
CA ALA A 227 15.00 12.57 -0.96
C ALA A 227 14.67 13.94 -1.57
N ARG A 228 15.41 14.36 -2.63
CA ARG A 228 15.13 15.59 -3.39
C ARG A 228 13.80 15.52 -4.16
N VAL A 229 13.42 14.36 -4.68
CA VAL A 229 12.10 14.14 -5.31
C VAL A 229 10.95 14.43 -4.33
N PHE A 230 11.13 14.04 -3.07
CA PHE A 230 10.10 14.13 -2.03
C PHE A 230 10.07 15.48 -1.30
N THR A 231 10.72 16.51 -1.84
CA THR A 231 10.65 17.87 -1.33
C THR A 231 9.44 18.65 -1.86
N GLY A 232 8.93 19.60 -1.07
CA GLY A 232 7.83 20.49 -1.46
C GLY A 232 6.43 19.93 -1.19
N TRP A 233 6.29 18.70 -0.69
CA TRP A 233 5.00 18.09 -0.40
C TRP A 233 4.52 18.41 1.02
N LYS A 234 3.27 18.88 1.14
CA LYS A 234 2.66 19.23 2.42
C LYS A 234 1.15 19.05 2.38
N TRP A 235 0.47 19.35 3.49
CA TRP A 235 -0.99 19.34 3.58
C TRP A 235 -1.63 20.01 2.38
N ASP A 236 -2.70 19.44 1.84
CA ASP A 236 -3.52 20.11 0.82
C ASP A 236 -4.17 21.37 1.42
N CYS A 237 -4.53 22.29 0.54
CA CYS A 237 -5.22 23.51 0.90
C CYS A 237 -6.62 23.18 1.45
N PRO A 238 -6.96 23.61 2.67
CA PRO A 238 -8.32 23.48 3.15
C PRO A 238 -9.30 24.23 2.24
N SER A 239 -10.47 23.67 2.00
CA SER A 239 -11.48 24.27 1.12
C SER A 239 -11.94 25.65 1.58
N THR A 240 -11.73 26.00 2.84
CA THR A 240 -12.04 27.30 3.44
C THR A 240 -10.96 28.36 3.25
N VAL A 241 -9.81 28.00 2.64
CA VAL A 241 -8.67 28.90 2.43
C VAL A 241 -8.47 29.18 0.95
N THR A 242 -8.47 30.45 0.56
CA THR A 242 -8.36 30.87 -0.84
C THR A 242 -6.93 30.87 -1.37
N THR A 243 -5.94 31.05 -0.50
CA THR A 243 -4.52 31.09 -0.88
C THR A 243 -3.67 30.30 0.12
N CYS A 244 -3.09 29.20 -0.34
CA CYS A 244 -2.17 28.38 0.44
C CYS A 244 -0.75 28.53 -0.07
N THR A 245 0.16 28.65 0.87
CA THR A 245 1.60 28.57 0.65
C THR A 245 2.17 27.46 1.52
N PHE A 246 3.37 27.02 1.22
CA PHE A 246 4.06 26.04 2.09
C PHE A 246 4.14 26.53 3.55
N ALA A 247 4.39 27.82 3.77
CA ALA A 247 4.55 28.40 5.09
C ALA A 247 3.23 28.43 5.89
N ASN A 248 2.08 28.73 5.24
CA ASN A 248 0.82 28.96 5.94
C ASN A 248 -0.11 27.74 6.02
N THR A 249 0.13 26.69 5.23
CA THR A 249 -0.71 25.49 5.23
C THR A 249 -0.54 24.72 6.53
N ARG A 250 -1.66 24.34 7.14
CA ARG A 250 -1.74 23.59 8.40
C ARG A 250 -2.75 22.47 8.29
N VAL A 251 -2.63 21.48 9.17
CA VAL A 251 -3.64 20.43 9.31
C VAL A 251 -4.99 21.04 9.74
N GLN A 252 -6.06 20.57 9.13
CA GLN A 252 -7.44 20.84 9.55
C GLN A 252 -8.03 19.54 10.08
N VAL A 253 -8.53 19.60 11.30
CA VAL A 253 -8.93 18.38 12.03
C VAL A 253 -10.43 18.13 12.04
N ALA A 254 -11.26 19.16 11.80
CA ALA A 254 -12.71 19.02 11.84
C ALA A 254 -13.29 18.72 10.45
N PRO A 255 -14.11 17.66 10.28
CA PRO A 255 -14.75 17.32 9.00
C PRO A 255 -15.53 18.51 8.39
N ALA A 256 -16.29 19.23 9.20
CA ALA A 256 -17.11 20.37 8.76
C ALA A 256 -16.29 21.58 8.26
N SER A 257 -15.01 21.69 8.58
CA SER A 257 -14.14 22.79 8.15
C SER A 257 -13.30 22.44 6.90
N GLY A 258 -13.69 21.39 6.15
CA GLY A 258 -12.97 20.99 4.96
C GLY A 258 -11.58 20.44 5.27
N TYR A 259 -11.52 19.54 6.25
CA TYR A 259 -10.29 18.94 6.73
C TYR A 259 -9.49 18.26 5.61
N ASN A 260 -8.18 18.26 5.77
CA ASN A 260 -7.23 17.81 4.75
C ASN A 260 -6.45 16.56 5.15
N GLN A 261 -6.86 15.89 6.23
CA GLN A 261 -6.19 14.67 6.71
C GLN A 261 -6.32 13.47 5.76
N VAL A 262 -7.38 13.44 4.94
CA VAL A 262 -7.69 12.37 3.98
C VAL A 262 -7.42 12.79 2.53
N LYS A 263 -6.92 13.99 2.32
CA LYS A 263 -6.56 14.49 0.99
C LYS A 263 -5.09 14.20 0.71
N PRO A 264 -4.75 13.76 -0.52
CA PRO A 264 -3.34 13.61 -0.91
C PRO A 264 -2.55 14.90 -0.62
N MET A 265 -1.30 14.76 -0.20
CA MET A 265 -0.39 15.89 -0.04
C MET A 265 -0.29 16.67 -1.35
N ARG A 266 -0.21 17.99 -1.23
CA ARG A 266 -0.09 18.93 -2.35
C ARG A 266 1.36 19.34 -2.54
N LEU A 267 1.76 19.49 -3.80
CA LEU A 267 3.04 20.08 -4.16
C LEU A 267 3.02 21.61 -3.99
N TYR A 268 4.02 22.13 -3.31
CA TYR A 268 4.36 23.55 -3.22
C TYR A 268 5.69 23.74 -3.93
N ALA A 269 5.62 24.13 -5.19
CA ALA A 269 6.77 24.17 -6.12
C ALA A 269 7.92 25.04 -5.61
N GLU A 270 7.64 26.07 -4.83
CA GLU A 270 8.66 26.95 -4.23
C GLU A 270 9.60 26.22 -3.25
N GLN A 271 9.18 25.07 -2.72
CA GLN A 271 9.98 24.23 -1.81
C GLN A 271 10.46 22.92 -2.45
N HIS A 272 10.15 22.70 -3.73
CA HIS A 272 10.64 21.55 -4.46
C HIS A 272 12.06 21.76 -4.98
N GLU A 273 12.89 20.70 -4.88
CA GLU A 273 14.25 20.69 -5.45
C GLU A 273 14.18 20.51 -6.97
N THR A 274 14.67 21.48 -7.73
CA THR A 274 14.59 21.48 -9.21
C THR A 274 15.87 21.02 -9.91
N GLY A 275 16.93 20.71 -9.16
CA GLY A 275 18.19 20.18 -9.70
C GLY A 275 18.06 18.74 -10.19
N THR A 276 19.09 18.26 -10.91
CA THR A 276 19.21 16.86 -11.34
C THR A 276 19.21 15.92 -10.13
N LYS A 277 18.51 14.79 -10.23
CA LYS A 277 18.38 13.80 -9.15
C LYS A 277 18.87 12.43 -9.62
N ARG A 278 19.77 11.82 -8.85
CA ARG A 278 20.21 10.43 -9.09
C ARG A 278 19.10 9.48 -8.70
N VAL A 279 18.87 8.46 -9.53
CA VAL A 279 17.89 7.40 -9.30
C VAL A 279 18.50 6.02 -9.56
N LEU A 280 17.72 4.96 -9.41
CA LEU A 280 18.21 3.59 -9.58
C LEU A 280 18.66 3.33 -11.01
N SER A 281 19.81 2.63 -11.13
CA SER A 281 20.38 2.14 -12.39
C SER A 281 20.26 0.62 -12.44
N TYR A 282 19.58 0.11 -13.43
CA TYR A 282 19.41 -1.32 -13.66
C TYR A 282 19.13 -1.60 -15.15
N THR A 283 19.30 -2.83 -15.57
CA THR A 283 19.01 -3.23 -16.95
C THR A 283 17.52 -3.05 -17.27
N GLY A 284 17.21 -2.24 -18.28
CA GLY A 284 15.84 -1.88 -18.67
C GLY A 284 15.34 -0.59 -18.05
N ALA A 285 16.13 0.11 -17.20
CA ALA A 285 15.77 1.44 -16.72
C ALA A 285 15.61 2.42 -17.88
N THR A 286 14.54 3.22 -17.86
CA THR A 286 14.19 4.15 -18.96
C THR A 286 14.83 5.53 -18.82
N LEU A 287 15.24 5.92 -17.61
CA LEU A 287 15.85 7.22 -17.35
C LEU A 287 17.32 7.23 -17.77
N ALA A 288 17.65 8.13 -18.68
CA ALA A 288 19.02 8.27 -19.18
C ALA A 288 20.01 8.58 -18.04
N ASN A 289 21.15 7.89 -18.04
CA ASN A 289 22.21 8.04 -17.03
C ASN A 289 21.70 7.84 -15.58
N ALA A 290 20.60 7.11 -15.38
CA ALA A 290 19.96 6.93 -14.07
C ALA A 290 19.75 8.28 -13.35
N THR A 291 19.18 9.26 -14.06
CA THR A 291 18.90 10.60 -13.53
C THR A 291 17.55 11.13 -13.98
N ILE A 292 16.86 11.81 -13.08
CA ILE A 292 15.75 12.70 -13.39
C ILE A 292 16.37 14.05 -13.77
N PRO A 293 16.08 14.62 -14.95
CA PRO A 293 16.67 15.87 -15.40
C PRO A 293 16.24 17.06 -14.55
N ALA A 294 17.08 18.09 -14.50
CA ALA A 294 16.75 19.35 -13.83
C ALA A 294 15.59 20.08 -14.53
N GLY A 295 14.83 20.88 -13.76
CA GLY A 295 13.80 21.78 -14.27
C GLY A 295 12.42 21.14 -14.51
N GLN A 296 12.24 19.86 -14.17
CA GLN A 296 10.91 19.24 -14.18
C GLN A 296 10.04 19.73 -13.02
N SER A 297 8.71 19.59 -13.17
CA SER A 297 7.78 19.78 -12.05
C SER A 297 7.91 18.63 -11.03
N GLY A 298 7.61 18.91 -9.76
CA GLY A 298 7.67 17.87 -8.73
C GLY A 298 6.70 16.72 -8.96
N ASP A 299 5.55 16.94 -9.62
CA ASP A 299 4.65 15.87 -10.02
C ASP A 299 5.28 14.93 -11.05
N LYS A 300 6.04 15.49 -12.02
CA LYS A 300 6.76 14.70 -13.02
C LYS A 300 7.92 13.94 -12.39
N ASP A 301 8.67 14.61 -11.51
CA ASP A 301 9.76 13.98 -10.74
C ASP A 301 9.25 12.80 -9.91
N LEU A 302 8.11 12.98 -9.24
CA LEU A 302 7.46 11.92 -8.46
C LEU A 302 7.04 10.74 -9.37
N ALA A 303 6.43 11.03 -10.51
CA ALA A 303 6.00 9.99 -11.45
C ALA A 303 7.21 9.18 -11.95
N ASP A 304 8.27 9.86 -12.40
CA ASP A 304 9.49 9.24 -12.90
C ASP A 304 10.21 8.41 -11.83
N ALA A 305 10.27 8.93 -10.61
CA ALA A 305 10.89 8.24 -9.48
C ALA A 305 10.13 6.95 -9.11
N LEU A 306 8.81 7.03 -9.02
CA LEU A 306 7.99 5.85 -8.71
C LEU A 306 7.99 4.83 -9.85
N ASP A 307 8.04 5.26 -11.12
CA ASP A 307 8.20 4.36 -12.26
C ASP A 307 9.59 3.69 -12.26
N ASN A 308 10.64 4.43 -11.92
CA ASN A 308 11.99 3.90 -11.77
C ASN A 308 12.08 2.83 -10.67
N ILE A 309 11.41 3.04 -9.52
CA ILE A 309 11.32 2.03 -8.45
C ILE A 309 10.48 0.84 -8.92
N PHE A 310 9.27 1.07 -9.41
CA PHE A 310 8.31 0.00 -9.72
C PHE A 310 8.83 -0.96 -10.80
N ASN A 311 9.55 -0.45 -11.80
CA ASN A 311 10.12 -1.26 -12.86
C ASN A 311 11.45 -1.94 -12.48
N HIS A 312 11.95 -1.72 -11.27
CA HIS A 312 13.16 -2.41 -10.80
C HIS A 312 12.92 -3.92 -10.67
N PRO A 313 13.86 -4.78 -11.16
CA PRO A 313 13.68 -6.24 -11.16
C PRO A 313 13.39 -6.87 -9.79
N ASN A 314 13.77 -6.20 -8.71
CA ASN A 314 13.54 -6.69 -7.35
C ASN A 314 12.09 -6.55 -6.87
N VAL A 315 11.27 -5.64 -7.44
CA VAL A 315 9.92 -5.39 -6.90
C VAL A 315 9.07 -6.65 -6.92
N GLY A 316 9.08 -7.40 -8.02
CA GLY A 316 8.35 -8.66 -8.14
C GLY A 316 8.67 -9.63 -7.01
N PRO A 317 9.90 -10.16 -6.93
CA PRO A 317 10.27 -11.17 -5.93
C PRO A 317 10.22 -10.62 -4.49
N PHE A 318 10.56 -9.35 -4.26
CA PHE A 318 10.56 -8.75 -2.92
C PHE A 318 9.14 -8.62 -2.36
N VAL A 319 8.22 -8.04 -3.13
CA VAL A 319 6.84 -7.82 -2.70
C VAL A 319 6.07 -9.15 -2.66
N ALA A 320 6.24 -10.02 -3.67
CA ALA A 320 5.60 -11.35 -3.70
C ALA A 320 5.98 -12.17 -2.46
N LYS A 321 7.26 -12.23 -2.12
CA LYS A 321 7.73 -12.95 -0.92
C LYS A 321 7.10 -12.42 0.35
N GLN A 322 7.01 -11.11 0.53
CA GLN A 322 6.35 -10.51 1.69
C GLN A 322 4.86 -10.86 1.75
N LEU A 323 4.14 -10.76 0.63
CA LEU A 323 2.72 -11.12 0.57
C LEU A 323 2.50 -12.61 0.86
N ILE A 324 3.32 -13.51 0.29
CA ILE A 324 3.28 -14.95 0.60
C ILE A 324 3.48 -15.18 2.09
N GLN A 325 4.45 -14.50 2.72
CA GLN A 325 4.72 -14.63 4.15
C GLN A 325 3.55 -14.15 5.03
N LYS A 326 2.76 -13.20 4.57
CA LYS A 326 1.62 -12.66 5.32
C LYS A 326 0.31 -13.40 5.07
N LEU A 327 0.15 -14.02 3.89
CA LEU A 327 -1.10 -14.65 3.47
C LEU A 327 -1.06 -16.18 3.46
N VAL A 328 0.09 -16.80 3.23
CA VAL A 328 0.19 -18.24 2.95
C VAL A 328 1.09 -18.99 3.92
N THR A 329 2.39 -18.68 3.95
CA THR A 329 3.38 -19.38 4.78
C THR A 329 4.53 -18.49 5.19
N SER A 330 4.98 -18.59 6.44
CA SER A 330 6.06 -17.75 6.98
C SER A 330 7.43 -17.99 6.34
N ASN A 331 7.66 -19.17 5.77
CA ASN A 331 8.94 -19.55 5.17
C ASN A 331 8.75 -20.19 3.78
N PRO A 332 8.43 -19.39 2.74
CA PRO A 332 8.27 -19.90 1.39
C PRO A 332 9.60 -20.42 0.84
N SER A 333 9.56 -21.53 0.10
CA SER A 333 10.72 -21.98 -0.68
C SER A 333 10.97 -21.05 -1.87
N PRO A 334 12.20 -21.00 -2.42
CA PRO A 334 12.48 -20.25 -3.64
C PRO A 334 11.56 -20.62 -4.81
N ALA A 335 11.21 -21.89 -4.97
CA ALA A 335 10.30 -22.34 -6.01
C ALA A 335 8.84 -21.87 -5.83
N TYR A 336 8.50 -21.35 -4.65
CA TYR A 336 7.17 -20.81 -4.38
C TYR A 336 7.09 -19.29 -4.57
N VAL A 337 8.19 -18.59 -4.45
CA VAL A 337 8.30 -17.15 -4.68
C VAL A 337 8.30 -16.82 -6.16
#